data_bf5d376f002d5b1603d25988ca45a24f
#
_entry.id   bf5d376f002d5b1603d25988ca45a24f
#
_cell.length_a   1.000
_cell.length_b   1.000
_cell.length_c   1.000
_cell.angle_alpha   90.00
_cell.angle_beta   90.00
_cell.angle_gamma   90.00
#
_symmetry.space_group_name_H-M   'P 1'
#
loop_
_entity.id
_entity.type
_entity.pdbx_description
1 polymer ?
#
loop_
_entity_poly.entity_id
_entity_poly.type
_entity_poly.pdbx_seq_one_letter_code
_entity_poly.pdbx_strand_id
1 'polypeptide(L)'
;MKERLDVLLVKQGLAESREKAKAVIMAGEVFVQGQREDKAGAMFDESKVTITVKGSSLRYVSRGGLKLEKAMACFPITLEGDICMDIGSSTGGFTDCMLQNGAKKVYSVDVGHGQLAWKLRQDERVVCMEKTNFRYLTRDQIADDLDFASVDVSFISLTKILLPAWRLLKCGGQMVCLIKPQFEAGREKVGTVSYTHLTLPT
;
A
#
# COMPACT_ATOMS: atom_id res chain seq x y z
N MET A 1 -9.65 8.83 -37.26
CA MET A 1 -10.54 7.65 -37.04
C MET A 1 -11.00 7.68 -35.57
N LYS A 2 -12.31 7.43 -35.32
CA LYS A 2 -12.79 7.45 -33.92
C LYS A 2 -12.43 6.15 -33.20
N GLU A 3 -11.84 6.27 -32.03
CA GLU A 3 -11.42 5.16 -31.20
C GLU A 3 -11.90 5.36 -29.75
N ARG A 4 -12.05 4.27 -29.01
CA ARG A 4 -12.49 4.29 -27.60
C ARG A 4 -11.41 4.90 -26.69
N LEU A 5 -11.84 5.62 -25.67
CA LEU A 5 -10.93 6.26 -24.70
C LEU A 5 -10.01 5.25 -24.00
N ASP A 6 -10.56 4.08 -23.57
CA ASP A 6 -9.75 3.05 -22.92
C ASP A 6 -8.67 2.45 -23.85
N VAL A 7 -8.92 2.42 -25.15
CA VAL A 7 -7.94 1.98 -26.16
C VAL A 7 -6.90 3.07 -26.44
N LEU A 8 -7.37 4.33 -26.58
CA LEU A 8 -6.49 5.47 -26.83
C LEU A 8 -5.45 5.66 -25.71
N LEU A 9 -5.86 5.50 -24.43
CA LEU A 9 -4.95 5.58 -23.30
C LEU A 9 -3.81 4.55 -23.40
N VAL A 10 -4.10 3.32 -23.82
CA VAL A 10 -3.07 2.28 -24.01
C VAL A 10 -2.18 2.59 -25.21
N LYS A 11 -2.78 3.00 -26.34
CA LYS A 11 -2.03 3.35 -27.56
C LYS A 11 -1.06 4.53 -27.33
N GLN A 12 -1.47 5.52 -26.55
CA GLN A 12 -0.66 6.70 -26.21
C GLN A 12 0.31 6.46 -25.05
N GLY A 13 0.40 5.23 -24.51
CA GLY A 13 1.28 4.89 -23.39
C GLY A 13 0.88 5.51 -22.05
N LEU A 14 -0.35 6.03 -21.94
CA LEU A 14 -0.90 6.64 -20.73
C LEU A 14 -1.47 5.61 -19.74
N ALA A 15 -1.60 4.36 -20.18
CA ALA A 15 -1.97 3.21 -19.33
C ALA A 15 -1.33 1.93 -19.86
N GLU A 16 -0.91 1.03 -18.97
CA GLU A 16 -0.24 -0.22 -19.32
C GLU A 16 -1.18 -1.28 -19.92
N SER A 17 -2.46 -1.23 -19.57
CA SER A 17 -3.49 -2.15 -20.05
C SER A 17 -4.86 -1.46 -20.11
N ARG A 18 -5.80 -2.07 -20.85
CA ARG A 18 -7.19 -1.56 -20.95
C ARG A 18 -7.91 -1.59 -19.60
N GLU A 19 -7.60 -2.56 -18.73
CA GLU A 19 -8.15 -2.66 -17.38
C GLU A 19 -7.65 -1.48 -16.53
N LYS A 20 -6.35 -1.16 -16.59
CA LYS A 20 -5.78 0.03 -15.92
C LYS A 20 -6.34 1.32 -16.50
N ALA A 21 -6.48 1.41 -17.83
CA ALA A 21 -7.13 2.55 -18.48
C ALA A 21 -8.55 2.78 -17.96
N LYS A 22 -9.37 1.74 -17.86
CA LYS A 22 -10.72 1.83 -17.28
C LYS A 22 -10.69 2.29 -15.83
N ALA A 23 -9.76 1.78 -15.03
CA ALA A 23 -9.64 2.15 -13.62
C ALA A 23 -9.34 3.65 -13.44
N VAL A 24 -8.39 4.22 -14.19
CA VAL A 24 -8.06 5.66 -14.11
C VAL A 24 -9.17 6.55 -14.66
N ILE A 25 -9.89 6.09 -15.71
CA ILE A 25 -11.07 6.80 -16.22
C ILE A 25 -12.18 6.83 -15.15
N MET A 26 -12.52 5.70 -14.55
CA MET A 26 -13.53 5.61 -13.50
C MET A 26 -13.12 6.36 -12.22
N ALA A 27 -11.84 6.48 -11.92
CA ALA A 27 -11.32 7.31 -10.85
C ALA A 27 -11.47 8.82 -11.14
N GLY A 28 -11.84 9.18 -12.39
CA GLY A 28 -12.01 10.57 -12.83
C GLY A 28 -10.69 11.32 -12.98
N GLU A 29 -9.63 10.60 -13.24
CA GLU A 29 -8.27 11.13 -13.42
C GLU A 29 -7.97 11.49 -14.88
N VAL A 30 -8.86 11.12 -15.82
CA VAL A 30 -8.68 11.35 -17.26
C VAL A 30 -9.41 12.62 -17.70
N PHE A 31 -8.66 13.47 -18.39
CA PHE A 31 -9.18 14.71 -18.98
C PHE A 31 -8.94 14.68 -20.50
N VAL A 32 -10.01 14.92 -21.24
CA VAL A 32 -9.99 15.02 -22.70
C VAL A 32 -10.24 16.48 -23.07
N GLN A 33 -9.28 17.08 -23.77
CA GLN A 33 -9.32 18.53 -24.13
C GLN A 33 -9.58 19.44 -22.90
N GLY A 34 -9.04 19.04 -21.73
CA GLY A 34 -9.20 19.76 -20.47
C GLY A 34 -10.49 19.49 -19.70
N GLN A 35 -11.44 18.74 -20.25
CA GLN A 35 -12.67 18.32 -19.58
C GLN A 35 -12.53 16.90 -19.03
N ARG A 36 -12.99 16.68 -17.80
CA ARG A 36 -13.00 15.37 -17.18
C ARG A 36 -13.91 14.41 -17.95
N GLU A 37 -13.40 13.21 -18.26
CA GLU A 37 -14.16 12.15 -18.90
C GLU A 37 -14.13 10.89 -18.01
N ASP A 38 -15.32 10.36 -17.69
CA ASP A 38 -15.49 9.20 -16.80
C ASP A 38 -16.02 7.94 -17.53
N LYS A 39 -16.27 8.04 -18.85
CA LYS A 39 -16.78 6.94 -19.66
C LYS A 39 -15.67 6.30 -20.49
N ALA A 40 -15.22 5.12 -20.08
CA ALA A 40 -14.18 4.36 -20.79
C ALA A 40 -14.52 4.02 -22.25
N GLY A 41 -15.81 3.96 -22.58
CA GLY A 41 -16.31 3.70 -23.92
C GLY A 41 -16.51 4.95 -24.78
N ALA A 42 -16.25 6.16 -24.28
CA ALA A 42 -16.37 7.39 -25.06
C ALA A 42 -15.46 7.35 -26.29
N MET A 43 -15.95 7.86 -27.42
CA MET A 43 -15.28 7.76 -28.71
C MET A 43 -14.68 9.11 -29.10
N PHE A 44 -13.38 9.15 -29.36
CA PHE A 44 -12.65 10.36 -29.76
C PHE A 44 -11.85 10.13 -31.02
N ASP A 45 -11.62 11.20 -31.77
CA ASP A 45 -10.77 11.14 -32.95
C ASP A 45 -9.30 11.15 -32.53
N GLU A 46 -8.62 10.04 -32.77
CA GLU A 46 -7.22 9.82 -32.38
C GLU A 46 -6.29 10.95 -32.84
N SER A 47 -6.54 11.52 -34.05
CA SER A 47 -5.68 12.55 -34.62
C SER A 47 -5.91 13.97 -34.07
N LYS A 48 -7.00 14.18 -33.30
CA LYS A 48 -7.41 15.50 -32.78
C LYS A 48 -7.58 15.57 -31.29
N VAL A 49 -7.50 14.42 -30.60
CA VAL A 49 -7.73 14.35 -29.16
C VAL A 49 -6.45 14.57 -28.37
N THR A 50 -6.50 15.51 -27.44
CA THR A 50 -5.49 15.66 -26.40
C THR A 50 -6.00 15.03 -25.13
N ILE A 51 -5.36 13.96 -24.68
CA ILE A 51 -5.70 13.25 -23.43
C ILE A 51 -4.63 13.57 -22.40
N THR A 52 -5.09 13.97 -21.21
CA THR A 52 -4.22 14.15 -20.04
C THR A 52 -4.74 13.27 -18.92
N VAL A 53 -3.87 12.50 -18.28
CA VAL A 53 -4.18 11.77 -17.07
C VAL A 53 -3.67 12.63 -15.91
N LYS A 54 -4.59 13.24 -15.18
CA LYS A 54 -4.31 14.00 -13.95
C LYS A 54 -4.48 13.06 -12.76
N GLY A 55 -3.59 12.16 -12.62
CA GLY A 55 -3.42 11.31 -11.46
C GLY A 55 -1.97 10.93 -11.51
N SER A 56 -1.25 11.12 -10.44
CA SER A 56 0.05 10.51 -10.36
C SER A 56 -0.17 9.01 -10.58
N SER A 57 0.54 8.40 -11.53
CA SER A 57 0.86 6.99 -11.39
C SER A 57 1.17 6.78 -9.92
N LEU A 58 0.39 5.95 -9.23
CA LEU A 58 0.61 5.73 -7.80
C LEU A 58 2.09 5.42 -7.65
N ARG A 59 2.82 6.27 -6.89
CA ARG A 59 4.26 6.11 -6.65
C ARG A 59 4.57 4.70 -6.13
N TYR A 60 3.62 4.12 -5.42
CA TYR A 60 3.68 2.79 -4.85
C TYR A 60 2.56 1.90 -5.42
N VAL A 61 2.65 0.59 -5.27
CA VAL A 61 1.62 -0.39 -5.71
C VAL A 61 0.22 -0.11 -5.14
N SER A 62 0.13 0.66 -4.07
CA SER A 62 -1.12 1.14 -3.49
C SER A 62 -0.93 2.45 -2.73
N ARG A 63 -2.05 3.16 -2.47
CA ARG A 63 -2.06 4.38 -1.63
C ARG A 63 -1.52 4.14 -0.20
N GLY A 64 -1.47 2.87 0.23
CA GLY A 64 -0.86 2.50 1.51
C GLY A 64 0.56 3.06 1.66
N GLY A 65 1.40 2.96 0.64
CA GLY A 65 2.79 3.44 0.67
C GLY A 65 2.95 4.91 1.04
N LEU A 66 1.96 5.76 0.68
CA LEU A 66 1.98 7.19 1.04
C LEU A 66 1.88 7.41 2.56
N LYS A 67 1.30 6.47 3.31
CA LYS A 67 1.23 6.56 4.79
C LYS A 67 2.61 6.39 5.40
N LEU A 68 3.37 5.39 4.94
CA LEU A 68 4.73 5.16 5.42
C LEU A 68 5.66 6.31 4.96
N GLU A 69 5.55 6.75 3.71
CA GLU A 69 6.28 7.92 3.20
C GLU A 69 6.04 9.15 4.10
N LYS A 70 4.79 9.39 4.50
CA LYS A 70 4.45 10.49 5.40
C LYS A 70 5.10 10.32 6.78
N ALA A 71 5.11 9.09 7.32
CA ALA A 71 5.79 8.83 8.60
C ALA A 71 7.29 9.11 8.50
N MET A 72 7.95 8.67 7.42
CA MET A 72 9.38 8.93 7.19
C MET A 72 9.68 10.42 7.02
N ALA A 73 8.75 11.19 6.46
CA ALA A 73 8.91 12.65 6.37
C ALA A 73 8.73 13.37 7.72
N CYS A 74 8.06 12.75 8.70
CA CYS A 74 7.76 13.36 9.99
C CYS A 74 8.70 12.88 11.11
N PHE A 75 9.32 11.71 10.96
CA PHE A 75 10.18 11.09 11.95
C PHE A 75 11.57 10.81 11.37
N PRO A 76 12.63 10.78 12.17
CA PRO A 76 14.00 10.48 11.71
C PRO A 76 14.15 8.99 11.38
N ILE A 77 13.53 8.55 10.29
CA ILE A 77 13.56 7.17 9.80
C ILE A 77 14.33 7.14 8.49
N THR A 78 15.33 6.30 8.40
CA THR A 78 16.04 5.95 7.17
C THR A 78 16.03 4.43 7.03
N LEU A 79 15.84 3.96 5.80
CA LEU A 79 15.72 2.52 5.52
C LEU A 79 16.85 2.01 4.61
N GLU A 80 17.83 2.86 4.32
CA GLU A 80 18.93 2.50 3.44
C GLU A 80 19.75 1.35 4.00
N GLY A 81 19.77 0.23 3.28
CA GLY A 81 20.44 -0.99 3.69
C GLY A 81 19.73 -1.82 4.77
N ASP A 82 18.59 -1.37 5.27
CA ASP A 82 17.85 -2.02 6.34
C ASP A 82 17.15 -3.31 5.90
N ILE A 83 17.04 -4.25 6.84
CA ILE A 83 16.18 -5.43 6.75
C ILE A 83 14.88 -5.12 7.47
N CYS A 84 13.81 -5.08 6.70
CA CYS A 84 12.51 -4.59 7.14
C CYS A 84 11.44 -5.68 7.20
N MET A 85 10.37 -5.42 7.95
CA MET A 85 9.17 -6.25 7.94
C MET A 85 7.91 -5.38 7.76
N ASP A 86 7.04 -5.79 6.84
CA ASP A 86 5.71 -5.21 6.59
C ASP A 86 4.64 -6.12 7.17
N ILE A 87 4.07 -5.73 8.33
CA ILE A 87 3.08 -6.51 9.07
C ILE A 87 1.68 -6.05 8.65
N GLY A 88 0.96 -6.92 7.91
CA GLY A 88 -0.29 -6.59 7.24
C GLY A 88 -0.04 -6.00 5.86
N SER A 89 0.82 -6.65 5.07
CA SER A 89 1.33 -6.12 3.80
C SER A 89 0.26 -5.93 2.72
N SER A 90 -0.81 -6.74 2.72
CA SER A 90 -1.90 -6.67 1.73
C SER A 90 -1.35 -6.61 0.30
N THR A 91 -1.62 -5.54 -0.46
CA THR A 91 -1.09 -5.33 -1.82
C THR A 91 0.40 -4.96 -1.85
N GLY A 92 1.02 -4.65 -0.72
CA GLY A 92 2.44 -4.33 -0.59
C GLY A 92 2.78 -2.84 -0.69
N GLY A 93 1.85 -1.96 -0.33
CA GLY A 93 2.12 -0.52 -0.40
C GLY A 93 3.29 -0.09 0.48
N PHE A 94 3.38 -0.58 1.72
CA PHE A 94 4.49 -0.29 2.61
C PHE A 94 5.77 -1.01 2.15
N THR A 95 5.67 -2.27 1.75
CA THR A 95 6.78 -3.03 1.14
C THR A 95 7.43 -2.26 0.00
N ASP A 96 6.62 -1.77 -0.97
CA ASP A 96 7.12 -0.99 -2.11
C ASP A 96 7.75 0.33 -1.67
N CYS A 97 7.18 1.00 -0.66
CA CYS A 97 7.75 2.21 -0.08
C CYS A 97 9.13 1.92 0.55
N MET A 98 9.27 0.85 1.32
CA MET A 98 10.55 0.46 1.93
C MET A 98 11.62 0.18 0.87
N LEU A 99 11.28 -0.59 -0.16
CA LEU A 99 12.21 -0.93 -1.25
C LEU A 99 12.66 0.30 -2.04
N GLN A 100 11.76 1.26 -2.31
CA GLN A 100 12.09 2.51 -3.00
C GLN A 100 12.93 3.46 -2.12
N ASN A 101 12.93 3.28 -0.80
CA ASN A 101 13.74 4.03 0.15
C ASN A 101 14.99 3.25 0.62
N GLY A 102 15.45 2.29 -0.18
CA GLY A 102 16.75 1.65 -0.02
C GLY A 102 16.77 0.42 0.89
N ALA A 103 15.62 -0.11 1.33
CA ALA A 103 15.60 -1.34 2.11
C ALA A 103 16.30 -2.48 1.36
N LYS A 104 17.25 -3.15 2.05
CA LYS A 104 17.99 -4.28 1.52
C LYS A 104 17.10 -5.52 1.36
N LYS A 105 16.16 -5.72 2.27
CA LYS A 105 15.25 -6.87 2.29
C LYS A 105 13.96 -6.52 3.01
N VAL A 106 12.83 -7.04 2.55
CA VAL A 106 11.53 -6.83 3.20
C VAL A 106 10.78 -8.15 3.35
N TYR A 107 10.45 -8.51 4.57
CA TYR A 107 9.53 -9.59 4.90
C TYR A 107 8.09 -9.06 4.84
N SER A 108 7.32 -9.46 3.84
CA SER A 108 5.92 -9.04 3.63
C SER A 108 4.97 -10.08 4.21
N VAL A 109 4.46 -9.81 5.42
CA VAL A 109 3.65 -10.76 6.20
C VAL A 109 2.17 -10.40 6.13
N ASP A 110 1.33 -11.34 5.70
CA ASP A 110 -0.12 -11.17 5.67
C ASP A 110 -0.87 -12.48 5.96
N VAL A 111 -2.03 -12.39 6.59
CA VAL A 111 -2.94 -13.54 6.78
C VAL A 111 -3.65 -13.94 5.50
N GLY A 112 -3.81 -13.00 4.56
CA GLY A 112 -4.42 -13.20 3.25
C GLY A 112 -3.54 -14.01 2.31
N HIS A 113 -4.05 -14.23 1.11
CA HIS A 113 -3.35 -14.97 0.05
C HIS A 113 -3.60 -14.32 -1.30
N GLY A 114 -2.55 -14.27 -2.13
CA GLY A 114 -2.63 -13.75 -3.50
C GLY A 114 -2.82 -12.24 -3.58
N GLN A 115 -2.60 -11.48 -2.50
CA GLN A 115 -2.84 -10.04 -2.46
C GLN A 115 -1.61 -9.22 -2.85
N LEU A 116 -0.42 -9.68 -2.51
CA LEU A 116 0.83 -8.96 -2.79
C LEU A 116 0.98 -8.74 -4.29
N ALA A 117 1.27 -7.51 -4.70
CA ALA A 117 1.43 -7.15 -6.11
C ALA A 117 2.49 -8.00 -6.80
N TRP A 118 2.23 -8.41 -8.05
CA TRP A 118 3.10 -9.33 -8.78
C TRP A 118 4.53 -8.86 -8.90
N LYS A 119 4.75 -7.56 -9.16
CA LYS A 119 6.11 -6.99 -9.23
C LYS A 119 6.90 -7.16 -7.93
N LEU A 120 6.23 -7.13 -6.78
CA LEU A 120 6.88 -7.32 -5.48
C LEU A 120 7.18 -8.79 -5.19
N ARG A 121 6.33 -9.70 -5.69
CA ARG A 121 6.59 -11.14 -5.59
C ARG A 121 7.82 -11.58 -6.39
N GLN A 122 8.15 -10.84 -7.44
CA GLN A 122 9.30 -11.11 -8.31
C GLN A 122 10.57 -10.39 -7.87
N ASP A 123 10.49 -9.47 -6.90
CA ASP A 123 11.66 -8.75 -6.38
C ASP A 123 12.43 -9.65 -5.40
N GLU A 124 13.69 -9.93 -5.71
CA GLU A 124 14.57 -10.80 -4.92
C GLU A 124 14.75 -10.32 -3.47
N ARG A 125 14.52 -9.04 -3.22
CA ARG A 125 14.57 -8.43 -1.88
C ARG A 125 13.34 -8.71 -1.04
N VAL A 126 12.27 -9.27 -1.62
CA VAL A 126 10.99 -9.50 -0.93
C VAL A 126 10.83 -10.95 -0.54
N VAL A 127 10.63 -11.19 0.74
CA VAL A 127 10.20 -12.49 1.28
C VAL A 127 8.69 -12.45 1.49
N CYS A 128 7.95 -13.09 0.60
CA CYS A 128 6.48 -13.15 0.66
C CYS A 128 6.02 -14.20 1.68
N MET A 129 5.42 -13.75 2.79
CA MET A 129 4.90 -14.59 3.87
C MET A 129 3.38 -14.46 3.98
N GLU A 130 2.66 -14.90 2.97
CA GLU A 130 1.20 -14.97 2.99
C GLU A 130 0.68 -16.16 3.80
N LYS A 131 -0.62 -16.18 4.13
CA LYS A 131 -1.28 -17.16 5.03
C LYS A 131 -0.58 -17.26 6.39
N THR A 132 0.11 -16.19 6.80
CA THR A 132 0.91 -16.15 8.02
C THR A 132 0.26 -15.24 9.04
N ASN A 133 -0.11 -15.82 10.19
CA ASN A 133 -0.61 -15.03 11.30
C ASN A 133 0.57 -14.50 12.11
N PHE A 134 0.87 -13.23 11.94
CA PHE A 134 2.00 -12.57 12.57
C PHE A 134 2.11 -12.77 14.09
N ARG A 135 0.99 -12.88 14.80
CA ARG A 135 0.99 -13.09 16.26
C ARG A 135 1.76 -14.34 16.72
N TYR A 136 1.86 -15.32 15.83
CA TYR A 136 2.52 -16.61 16.11
C TYR A 136 3.84 -16.75 15.36
N LEU A 137 4.29 -15.69 14.70
CA LEU A 137 5.57 -15.69 14.02
C LEU A 137 6.70 -15.69 15.05
N THR A 138 7.64 -16.58 14.89
CA THR A 138 8.76 -16.79 15.82
C THR A 138 10.09 -16.47 15.15
N ARG A 139 11.13 -16.28 15.95
CA ARG A 139 12.46 -15.88 15.49
C ARG A 139 13.09 -16.91 14.53
N ASP A 140 12.83 -18.18 14.73
CA ASP A 140 13.34 -19.28 13.89
C ASP A 140 12.75 -19.29 12.47
N GLN A 141 11.64 -18.59 12.24
CA GLN A 141 11.02 -18.44 10.93
C GLN A 141 11.57 -17.23 10.13
N ILE A 142 12.36 -16.38 10.78
CA ILE A 142 12.97 -15.17 10.21
C ILE A 142 14.49 -15.33 10.28
N ALA A 143 15.14 -15.41 9.11
CA ALA A 143 16.57 -15.67 9.03
C ALA A 143 17.45 -14.49 9.48
N ASP A 144 16.90 -13.28 9.47
CA ASP A 144 17.65 -12.03 9.65
C ASP A 144 17.23 -11.29 10.94
N ASP A 145 18.11 -10.45 11.44
CA ASP A 145 17.79 -9.43 12.44
C ASP A 145 17.10 -8.26 11.77
N LEU A 146 15.93 -7.86 12.30
CA LEU A 146 15.15 -6.79 11.70
C LEU A 146 15.58 -5.41 12.22
N ASP A 147 15.88 -4.50 11.31
CA ASP A 147 16.18 -3.09 11.60
C ASP A 147 14.90 -2.28 11.80
N PHE A 148 13.90 -2.57 10.99
CA PHE A 148 12.66 -1.78 10.93
C PHE A 148 11.43 -2.67 10.73
N ALA A 149 10.32 -2.28 11.37
CA ALA A 149 9.02 -2.89 11.12
C ALA A 149 7.93 -1.83 10.89
N SER A 150 7.02 -2.10 9.97
CA SER A 150 5.78 -1.34 9.82
C SER A 150 4.56 -2.20 10.14
N VAL A 151 3.50 -1.57 10.67
CA VAL A 151 2.27 -2.26 11.06
C VAL A 151 1.04 -1.51 10.53
N ASP A 152 0.34 -2.10 9.56
CA ASP A 152 -0.97 -1.62 9.05
C ASP A 152 -2.00 -2.76 9.07
N VAL A 153 -2.32 -3.27 10.27
CA VAL A 153 -3.27 -4.37 10.46
C VAL A 153 -4.70 -3.86 10.65
N SER A 154 -5.68 -4.70 10.34
CA SER A 154 -7.12 -4.43 10.54
C SER A 154 -7.78 -5.54 11.34
N PHE A 155 -8.87 -5.22 12.02
CA PHE A 155 -9.69 -6.15 12.83
C PHE A 155 -8.96 -6.77 14.03
N ILE A 156 -7.88 -6.15 14.47
CA ILE A 156 -7.07 -6.57 15.62
C ILE A 156 -6.47 -5.34 16.31
N SER A 157 -6.40 -5.36 17.65
CA SER A 157 -5.68 -4.34 18.41
C SER A 157 -4.16 -4.48 18.24
N LEU A 158 -3.47 -3.35 18.16
CA LEU A 158 -2.00 -3.28 18.12
C LEU A 158 -1.35 -3.92 19.35
N THR A 159 -2.03 -3.92 20.51
CA THR A 159 -1.49 -4.55 21.72
C THR A 159 -1.14 -6.02 21.54
N LYS A 160 -1.80 -6.72 20.59
CA LYS A 160 -1.53 -8.11 20.25
C LYS A 160 -0.39 -8.29 19.24
N ILE A 161 0.08 -7.21 18.64
CA ILE A 161 1.11 -7.18 17.59
C ILE A 161 2.43 -6.64 18.13
N LEU A 162 2.38 -5.62 18.99
CA LEU A 162 3.57 -4.89 19.45
C LEU A 162 4.62 -5.79 20.10
N LEU A 163 4.23 -6.66 21.03
CA LEU A 163 5.17 -7.54 21.72
C LEU A 163 5.82 -8.59 20.79
N PRO A 164 5.06 -9.30 19.92
CA PRO A 164 5.67 -10.14 18.89
C PRO A 164 6.63 -9.38 17.97
N ALA A 165 6.26 -8.16 17.53
CA ALA A 165 7.09 -7.36 16.64
C ALA A 165 8.40 -6.91 17.34
N TRP A 166 8.31 -6.44 18.59
CA TRP A 166 9.46 -6.04 19.38
C TRP A 166 10.48 -7.19 19.55
N ARG A 167 10.01 -8.43 19.73
CA ARG A 167 10.89 -9.62 19.88
C ARG A 167 11.67 -9.97 18.61
N LEU A 168 11.20 -9.52 17.45
CA LEU A 168 11.85 -9.75 16.15
C LEU A 168 12.80 -8.61 15.76
N LEU A 169 12.62 -7.42 16.33
CA LEU A 169 13.50 -6.29 16.10
C LEU A 169 14.83 -6.48 16.85
N LYS A 170 15.92 -6.04 16.24
CA LYS A 170 17.22 -5.93 16.92
C LYS A 170 17.19 -4.81 17.95
N CYS A 171 18.20 -4.79 18.83
CA CYS A 171 18.39 -3.67 19.75
C CYS A 171 18.57 -2.36 18.97
N GLY A 172 17.79 -1.33 19.30
CA GLY A 172 17.78 -0.06 18.58
C GLY A 172 16.95 -0.05 17.28
N GLY A 173 16.34 -1.17 16.90
CA GLY A 173 15.43 -1.24 15.77
C GLY A 173 14.20 -0.35 15.97
N GLN A 174 13.63 0.14 14.86
CA GLN A 174 12.52 1.09 14.86
C GLN A 174 11.23 0.44 14.36
N MET A 175 10.09 0.99 14.78
CA MET A 175 8.78 0.52 14.32
C MET A 175 7.81 1.67 14.09
N VAL A 176 7.07 1.61 12.98
CA VAL A 176 5.95 2.51 12.66
C VAL A 176 4.65 1.72 12.70
N CYS A 177 3.71 2.16 13.53
CA CYS A 177 2.39 1.52 13.67
C CYS A 177 1.29 2.48 13.28
N LEU A 178 0.38 2.03 12.42
CA LEU A 178 -0.84 2.77 12.10
C LEU A 178 -1.90 2.48 13.18
N ILE A 179 -2.20 3.48 14.01
CA ILE A 179 -3.24 3.38 15.03
C ILE A 179 -4.61 3.54 14.38
N LYS A 180 -5.46 2.54 14.52
CA LYS A 180 -6.85 2.55 14.04
C LYS A 180 -7.79 2.50 15.24
N PRO A 181 -8.30 3.65 15.73
CA PRO A 181 -9.06 3.74 16.97
C PRO A 181 -10.23 2.73 17.07
N GLN A 182 -10.88 2.45 15.93
CA GLN A 182 -11.99 1.49 15.87
C GLN A 182 -11.60 0.04 16.21
N PHE A 183 -10.31 -0.31 16.16
CA PHE A 183 -9.82 -1.64 16.54
C PHE A 183 -9.18 -1.68 17.92
N GLU A 184 -8.94 -0.51 18.51
CA GLU A 184 -8.42 -0.36 19.88
C GLU A 184 -9.55 -0.20 20.90
N ALA A 185 -10.67 0.42 20.51
CA ALA A 185 -11.84 0.58 21.36
C ALA A 185 -12.61 -0.74 21.50
N GLY A 186 -13.14 -1.04 22.68
CA GLY A 186 -14.05 -2.18 22.90
C GLY A 186 -15.30 -2.08 21.99
N ARG A 187 -15.92 -3.23 21.70
CA ARG A 187 -17.11 -3.33 20.82
C ARG A 187 -18.25 -2.38 21.19
N GLU A 188 -18.44 -2.10 22.48
CA GLU A 188 -19.41 -1.16 23.04
C GLU A 188 -19.21 0.30 22.60
N LYS A 189 -18.00 0.67 22.17
CA LYS A 189 -17.63 2.02 21.70
C LYS A 189 -17.57 2.15 20.18
N VAL A 190 -17.88 1.08 19.45
CA VAL A 190 -17.85 1.03 17.99
C VAL A 190 -19.28 0.91 17.47
N GLY A 191 -19.80 1.93 16.80
CA GLY A 191 -21.14 1.90 16.19
C GLY A 191 -21.24 0.89 15.02
N THR A 192 -22.47 0.68 14.53
CA THR A 192 -22.80 -0.27 13.46
C THR A 192 -22.16 0.04 12.11
N VAL A 193 -21.66 1.25 11.92
CA VAL A 193 -20.89 1.69 10.75
C VAL A 193 -19.48 1.97 11.23
N SER A 194 -18.46 1.51 10.52
CA SER A 194 -17.02 1.59 10.87
C SER A 194 -16.46 2.99 11.14
N TYR A 195 -17.29 3.98 11.31
CA TYR A 195 -16.93 5.34 11.67
C TYR A 195 -17.29 5.60 13.12
N THR A 196 -16.32 5.46 13.98
CA THR A 196 -16.43 5.88 15.37
C THR A 196 -16.10 7.37 15.48
N HIS A 197 -17.02 8.14 16.00
CA HIS A 197 -16.69 9.40 16.64
C HIS A 197 -16.09 9.08 18.02
N LEU A 198 -14.79 8.79 18.07
CA LEU A 198 -14.06 8.77 19.33
C LEU A 198 -13.69 10.22 19.65
N THR A 199 -14.43 10.85 20.53
CA THR A 199 -13.92 12.02 21.24
C THR A 199 -12.84 11.52 22.18
N LEU A 200 -11.58 11.90 21.90
CA LEU A 200 -10.51 11.74 22.89
C LEU A 200 -10.89 12.60 24.11
N PRO A 201 -10.78 12.07 25.34
CA PRO A 201 -10.89 12.90 26.53
C PRO A 201 -9.81 13.99 26.45
N THR A 202 -10.26 15.23 26.54
CA THR A 202 -9.40 16.41 26.72
C THR A 202 -8.70 16.39 28.06
#